data_e39a88adbd6e78c375af0fcf5390fe7b
#
_entry.id   e39a88adbd6e78c375af0fcf5390fe7b
#
_cell.length_a   1.000
_cell.length_b   1.000
_cell.length_c   1.000
_cell.angle_alpha   90.00
_cell.angle_beta   90.00
_cell.angle_gamma   90.00
#
_symmetry.space_group_name_H-M   'P 1'
#
loop_
_entity.id
_entity.type
_entity.pdbx_description
1 polymer ?
#
loop_
_entity_poly.entity_id
_entity_poly.type
_entity_poly.pdbx_seq_one_letter_code
_entity_poly.pdbx_strand_id
1 'polypeptide(L)'
;LTDTQKNAYLKQHSKVLSDHVIPAYSQMIKGLTMLLGRGHNNWGLCNFPKGKAYYEAVVSADTGCDDSVEDLFSQIAKARREDLTFCQNLLENNPKLASQSPKPDAALKEENAMLSRLQKEILTDFPAPPQTDVEICHVDPALSEYLAPAFYITAPIDDISHNRIYINDAKNDTDIYYFTTLAHEGYPG
;
A
#
# COMPACT_ATOMS: atom_id res chain seq x y z
N LEU A 1 29.07 11.35 -11.72
CA LEU A 1 28.70 12.43 -12.64
C LEU A 1 29.38 13.73 -12.21
N THR A 2 29.98 14.45 -13.15
CA THR A 2 30.47 15.82 -12.87
C THR A 2 29.27 16.78 -12.81
N ASP A 3 29.44 17.95 -12.15
CA ASP A 3 28.37 18.95 -12.06
C ASP A 3 27.91 19.43 -13.45
N THR A 4 28.83 19.52 -14.40
CA THR A 4 28.50 19.87 -15.79
C THR A 4 27.59 18.82 -16.43
N GLN A 5 27.87 17.54 -16.24
CA GLN A 5 27.04 16.44 -16.75
C GLN A 5 25.68 16.42 -16.06
N LYS A 6 25.65 16.61 -14.72
CA LYS A 6 24.41 16.68 -13.95
C LYS A 6 23.50 17.80 -14.44
N ASN A 7 24.04 19.00 -14.64
CA ASN A 7 23.28 20.15 -15.14
C ASN A 7 22.77 19.94 -16.59
N ALA A 8 23.56 19.28 -17.44
CA ALA A 8 23.14 18.93 -18.80
C ALA A 8 21.97 17.95 -18.77
N TYR A 9 22.02 16.90 -17.94
CA TYR A 9 20.93 15.95 -17.79
C TYR A 9 19.67 16.59 -17.19
N LEU A 10 19.80 17.45 -16.19
CA LEU A 10 18.64 18.17 -15.61
C LEU A 10 17.95 19.05 -16.66
N LYS A 11 18.73 19.75 -17.50
CA LYS A 11 18.18 20.56 -18.59
C LYS A 11 17.49 19.70 -19.65
N GLN A 12 18.09 18.58 -20.03
CA GLN A 12 17.48 17.63 -20.97
C GLN A 12 16.20 17.01 -20.39
N HIS A 13 16.20 16.61 -19.12
CA HIS A 13 15.05 16.09 -18.42
C HIS A 13 13.90 17.09 -18.40
N SER A 14 14.15 18.35 -17.99
CA SER A 14 13.13 19.40 -17.98
C SER A 14 12.55 19.64 -19.38
N LYS A 15 13.39 19.59 -20.42
CA LYS A 15 12.93 19.72 -21.80
C LYS A 15 12.03 18.55 -22.22
N VAL A 16 12.41 17.31 -21.90
CA VAL A 16 11.58 16.13 -22.23
C VAL A 16 10.25 16.18 -21.48
N LEU A 17 10.26 16.61 -20.22
CA LEU A 17 9.00 16.78 -19.46
C LEU A 17 8.06 17.76 -20.14
N SER A 18 8.55 18.97 -20.49
CA SER A 18 7.71 20.01 -21.07
C SER A 18 7.26 19.70 -22.49
N ASP A 19 8.12 19.11 -23.31
CA ASP A 19 7.85 18.92 -24.74
C ASP A 19 7.08 17.62 -25.04
N HIS A 20 7.16 16.63 -24.15
CA HIS A 20 6.58 15.30 -24.41
C HIS A 20 5.67 14.80 -23.29
N VAL A 21 6.12 14.80 -22.03
CA VAL A 21 5.38 14.15 -20.94
C VAL A 21 4.12 14.94 -20.59
N ILE A 22 4.24 16.24 -20.32
CA ILE A 22 3.09 17.10 -19.98
C ILE A 22 2.06 17.15 -21.15
N PRO A 23 2.45 17.33 -22.42
CA PRO A 23 1.50 17.25 -23.52
C PRO A 23 0.83 15.89 -23.67
N ALA A 24 1.54 14.76 -23.43
CA ALA A 24 0.96 13.42 -23.47
C ALA A 24 -0.15 13.25 -22.41
N TYR A 25 0.11 13.66 -21.16
CA TYR A 25 -0.91 13.65 -20.11
C TYR A 25 -2.09 14.57 -20.45
N SER A 26 -1.84 15.75 -21.03
CA SER A 26 -2.89 16.67 -21.45
C SER A 26 -3.79 16.06 -22.52
N GLN A 27 -3.21 15.33 -23.49
CA GLN A 27 -3.97 14.61 -24.51
C GLN A 27 -4.79 13.47 -23.91
N MET A 28 -4.22 12.72 -22.97
CA MET A 28 -4.91 11.63 -22.27
C MET A 28 -6.10 12.16 -21.46
N ILE A 29 -5.90 13.23 -20.67
CA ILE A 29 -6.97 13.90 -19.92
C ILE A 29 -8.09 14.35 -20.85
N LYS A 30 -7.75 15.02 -21.96
CA LYS A 30 -8.73 15.44 -22.95
C LYS A 30 -9.50 14.26 -23.54
N GLY A 31 -8.81 13.17 -23.90
CA GLY A 31 -9.42 11.95 -24.40
C GLY A 31 -10.39 11.32 -23.41
N LEU A 32 -9.96 11.17 -22.14
CA LEU A 32 -10.79 10.62 -21.08
C LEU A 32 -11.98 11.51 -20.75
N THR A 33 -11.79 12.83 -20.75
CA THR A 33 -12.89 13.80 -20.53
C THR A 33 -13.98 13.67 -21.58
N MET A 34 -13.63 13.39 -22.83
CA MET A 34 -14.62 13.16 -23.90
C MET A 34 -15.42 11.88 -23.71
N LEU A 35 -14.95 10.93 -22.89
CA LEU A 35 -15.64 9.69 -22.56
C LEU A 35 -16.58 9.83 -21.36
N LEU A 36 -16.50 10.93 -20.59
CA LEU A 36 -17.39 11.15 -19.45
C LEU A 36 -18.86 11.13 -19.90
N GLY A 37 -19.66 10.38 -19.19
CA GLY A 37 -21.10 10.22 -19.48
C GLY A 37 -21.42 9.34 -20.69
N ARG A 38 -20.43 8.77 -21.39
CA ARG A 38 -20.63 7.86 -22.50
C ARG A 38 -20.61 6.37 -22.11
N GLY A 39 -20.31 6.08 -20.85
CA GLY A 39 -20.33 4.73 -20.33
C GLY A 39 -21.75 4.20 -20.24
N HIS A 40 -21.97 2.96 -20.72
CA HIS A 40 -23.26 2.27 -20.64
C HIS A 40 -23.24 1.12 -19.64
N ASN A 41 -22.13 0.92 -18.94
CA ASN A 41 -21.95 -0.16 -17.99
C ASN A 41 -21.92 0.39 -16.56
N ASN A 42 -23.10 0.52 -15.94
CA ASN A 42 -23.23 1.03 -14.58
C ASN A 42 -22.88 0.00 -13.49
N TRP A 43 -22.81 -1.30 -13.86
CA TRP A 43 -22.66 -2.42 -12.92
C TRP A 43 -21.36 -3.19 -13.08
N GLY A 44 -20.41 -2.68 -13.85
CA GLY A 44 -19.10 -3.29 -14.03
C GLY A 44 -19.16 -4.62 -14.76
N LEU A 45 -18.40 -5.60 -14.29
CA LEU A 45 -18.18 -6.88 -14.97
C LEU A 45 -19.46 -7.71 -15.16
N CYS A 46 -20.46 -7.56 -14.30
CA CYS A 46 -21.70 -8.35 -14.40
C CYS A 46 -22.48 -8.12 -15.72
N ASN A 47 -22.26 -6.99 -16.38
CA ASN A 47 -22.91 -6.67 -17.66
C ASN A 47 -22.14 -7.14 -18.90
N PHE A 48 -20.95 -7.71 -18.73
CA PHE A 48 -20.22 -8.28 -19.85
C PHE A 48 -20.59 -9.76 -20.06
N PRO A 49 -20.67 -10.24 -21.32
CA PRO A 49 -21.08 -11.62 -21.61
C PRO A 49 -20.27 -12.72 -20.90
N LYS A 50 -19.00 -12.42 -20.56
CA LYS A 50 -18.11 -13.33 -19.82
C LYS A 50 -17.65 -12.73 -18.50
N GLY A 51 -18.32 -11.70 -18.00
CA GLY A 51 -17.89 -10.96 -16.83
C GLY A 51 -17.81 -11.80 -15.57
N LYS A 52 -18.78 -12.71 -15.36
CA LYS A 52 -18.74 -13.65 -14.23
C LYS A 52 -17.52 -14.56 -14.31
N ALA A 53 -17.30 -15.23 -15.42
CA ALA A 53 -16.17 -16.15 -15.58
C ALA A 53 -14.81 -15.43 -15.45
N TYR A 54 -14.72 -14.21 -15.94
CA TYR A 54 -13.53 -13.39 -15.75
C TYR A 54 -13.30 -13.04 -14.27
N TYR A 55 -14.34 -12.66 -13.56
CA TYR A 55 -14.27 -12.34 -12.13
C TYR A 55 -13.84 -13.58 -11.31
N GLU A 56 -14.43 -14.75 -11.57
CA GLU A 56 -14.07 -16.01 -10.93
C GLU A 56 -12.59 -16.36 -11.18
N ALA A 57 -12.11 -16.19 -12.41
CA ALA A 57 -10.71 -16.42 -12.74
C ALA A 57 -9.75 -15.44 -12.02
N VAL A 58 -10.13 -14.17 -11.88
CA VAL A 58 -9.34 -13.19 -11.12
C VAL A 58 -9.32 -13.54 -9.64
N VAL A 59 -10.46 -13.88 -9.05
CA VAL A 59 -10.53 -14.27 -7.63
C VAL A 59 -9.67 -15.51 -7.37
N SER A 60 -9.75 -16.54 -8.23
CA SER A 60 -8.91 -17.74 -8.10
C SER A 60 -7.41 -17.40 -8.22
N ALA A 61 -7.03 -16.53 -9.17
CA ALA A 61 -5.64 -16.13 -9.36
C ALA A 61 -5.10 -15.34 -8.18
N ASP A 62 -5.90 -14.41 -7.63
CA ASP A 62 -5.45 -13.52 -6.54
C ASP A 62 -5.43 -14.22 -5.18
N THR A 63 -6.35 -15.15 -4.94
CA THR A 63 -6.45 -15.89 -3.67
C THR A 63 -5.70 -17.21 -3.65
N GLY A 64 -5.36 -17.75 -4.82
CA GLY A 64 -4.84 -19.12 -4.96
C GLY A 64 -5.86 -20.19 -4.59
N CYS A 65 -7.17 -19.87 -4.57
CA CYS A 65 -8.25 -20.76 -4.15
C CYS A 65 -9.14 -21.13 -5.33
N ASP A 66 -9.47 -22.42 -5.44
CA ASP A 66 -10.33 -22.95 -6.50
C ASP A 66 -11.82 -23.04 -6.09
N ASP A 67 -12.17 -22.60 -4.87
CA ASP A 67 -13.55 -22.55 -4.41
C ASP A 67 -14.37 -21.54 -5.24
N SER A 68 -15.67 -21.78 -5.35
CA SER A 68 -16.57 -20.84 -6.00
C SER A 68 -16.62 -19.50 -5.25
N VAL A 69 -16.92 -18.40 -5.94
CA VAL A 69 -17.09 -17.08 -5.30
C VAL A 69 -18.18 -17.11 -4.24
N GLU A 70 -19.26 -17.86 -4.48
CA GLU A 70 -20.36 -18.04 -3.53
C GLU A 70 -19.92 -18.78 -2.26
N ASP A 71 -19.07 -19.81 -2.39
CA ASP A 71 -18.52 -20.55 -1.25
C ASP A 71 -17.53 -19.68 -0.47
N LEU A 72 -16.63 -18.98 -1.16
CA LEU A 72 -15.72 -18.04 -0.53
C LEU A 72 -16.48 -16.94 0.23
N PHE A 73 -17.51 -16.37 -0.36
CA PHE A 73 -18.35 -15.38 0.29
C PHE A 73 -19.02 -15.94 1.56
N SER A 74 -19.50 -17.17 1.50
CA SER A 74 -20.11 -17.85 2.64
C SER A 74 -19.12 -18.14 3.74
N GLN A 75 -17.90 -18.57 3.41
CA GLN A 75 -16.79 -18.79 4.36
C GLN A 75 -16.38 -17.49 5.03
N ILE A 76 -16.18 -16.42 4.27
CA ILE A 76 -15.81 -15.09 4.79
C ILE A 76 -16.92 -14.56 5.70
N ALA A 77 -18.18 -14.69 5.30
CA ALA A 77 -19.32 -14.24 6.11
C ALA A 77 -19.43 -15.03 7.43
N LYS A 78 -19.08 -16.32 7.43
CA LYS A 78 -19.03 -17.15 8.64
C LYS A 78 -17.87 -16.70 9.54
N ALA A 79 -16.64 -16.64 9.01
CA ALA A 79 -15.47 -16.22 9.75
C ALA A 79 -15.68 -14.84 10.39
N ARG A 80 -16.20 -13.87 9.64
CA ARG A 80 -16.52 -12.54 10.18
C ARG A 80 -17.48 -12.59 11.36
N ARG A 81 -18.51 -13.45 11.33
CA ARG A 81 -19.44 -13.59 12.46
C ARG A 81 -18.75 -14.18 13.68
N GLU A 82 -17.90 -15.18 13.49
CA GLU A 82 -17.11 -15.82 14.54
C GLU A 82 -16.16 -14.83 15.20
N ASP A 83 -15.44 -14.05 14.40
CA ASP A 83 -14.53 -13.00 14.86
C ASP A 83 -15.27 -11.90 15.65
N LEU A 84 -16.41 -11.43 15.12
CA LEU A 84 -17.23 -10.43 15.84
C LEU A 84 -17.71 -10.97 17.18
N THR A 85 -18.16 -12.23 17.23
CA THR A 85 -18.59 -12.88 18.48
C THR A 85 -17.43 -13.01 19.45
N PHE A 86 -16.24 -13.40 18.95
CA PHE A 86 -15.03 -13.47 19.75
C PHE A 86 -14.65 -12.10 20.33
N CYS A 87 -14.66 -11.06 19.51
CA CYS A 87 -14.36 -9.69 19.96
C CYS A 87 -15.36 -9.20 21.01
N GLN A 88 -16.66 -9.45 20.81
CA GLN A 88 -17.69 -9.10 21.78
C GLN A 88 -17.45 -9.80 23.13
N ASN A 89 -17.26 -11.11 23.13
CA ASN A 89 -16.98 -11.88 24.33
C ASN A 89 -15.69 -11.42 25.03
N LEU A 90 -14.65 -11.08 24.24
CA LEU A 90 -13.41 -10.55 24.79
C LEU A 90 -13.62 -9.23 25.54
N LEU A 91 -14.37 -8.31 24.95
CA LEU A 91 -14.66 -7.00 25.53
C LEU A 91 -15.58 -7.11 26.75
N GLU A 92 -16.58 -8.00 26.71
CA GLU A 92 -17.48 -8.25 27.85
C GLU A 92 -16.72 -8.81 29.05
N ASN A 93 -15.79 -9.77 28.80
CA ASN A 93 -14.98 -10.36 29.85
C ASN A 93 -13.82 -9.44 30.31
N ASN A 94 -13.45 -8.45 29.51
CA ASN A 94 -12.34 -7.53 29.78
C ASN A 94 -12.72 -6.07 29.47
N PRO A 95 -13.64 -5.45 30.21
CA PRO A 95 -14.16 -4.11 29.91
C PRO A 95 -13.08 -3.02 29.81
N LYS A 96 -11.95 -3.25 30.49
CA LYS A 96 -10.79 -2.32 30.44
C LYS A 96 -10.15 -2.24 29.07
N LEU A 97 -10.24 -3.29 28.24
CA LEU A 97 -9.67 -3.28 26.89
C LEU A 97 -10.30 -2.22 26.00
N ALA A 98 -11.61 -1.98 26.14
CA ALA A 98 -12.33 -0.95 25.38
C ALA A 98 -11.81 0.47 25.63
N SER A 99 -11.21 0.71 26.80
CA SER A 99 -10.64 2.00 27.19
C SER A 99 -9.11 2.09 27.05
N GLN A 100 -8.47 0.98 26.71
CA GLN A 100 -7.03 0.95 26.47
C GLN A 100 -6.75 1.32 25.01
N SER A 101 -6.26 2.53 24.80
CA SER A 101 -5.60 2.85 23.53
C SER A 101 -4.21 2.24 23.54
N PRO A 102 -3.84 1.40 22.56
CA PRO A 102 -2.45 0.98 22.42
C PRO A 102 -1.61 2.25 22.29
N LYS A 103 -0.65 2.41 23.19
CA LYS A 103 0.30 3.52 23.11
C LYS A 103 1.59 2.93 22.56
N PRO A 104 2.09 3.42 21.43
CA PRO A 104 3.44 3.08 21.04
C PRO A 104 4.38 3.52 22.17
N ASP A 105 5.45 2.79 22.34
CA ASP A 105 6.49 3.17 23.28
C ASP A 105 6.95 4.57 22.94
N ALA A 106 6.80 5.51 23.88
CA ALA A 106 7.12 6.92 23.69
C ALA A 106 8.60 7.18 23.31
N ALA A 107 9.45 6.16 23.44
CA ALA A 107 10.84 6.18 22.99
C ALA A 107 11.00 6.06 21.46
N LEU A 108 9.95 5.64 20.74
CA LEU A 108 10.02 5.42 19.29
C LEU A 108 9.41 6.61 18.55
N LYS A 109 10.14 7.70 18.49
CA LYS A 109 9.75 8.89 17.71
C LYS A 109 10.45 8.97 16.36
N GLU A 110 11.56 8.25 16.23
CA GLU A 110 12.41 8.29 15.04
C GLU A 110 12.11 7.08 14.14
N GLU A 111 11.88 7.32 12.87
CA GLU A 111 11.49 6.33 11.87
C GLU A 111 12.45 5.15 11.78
N ASN A 112 13.75 5.45 11.72
CA ASN A 112 14.78 4.42 11.66
C ASN A 112 14.85 3.59 12.96
N ALA A 113 14.52 4.18 14.11
CA ALA A 113 14.43 3.46 15.36
C ALA A 113 13.22 2.52 15.39
N MET A 114 12.07 2.96 14.86
CA MET A 114 10.88 2.12 14.68
C MET A 114 11.18 0.93 13.76
N LEU A 115 11.77 1.18 12.61
CA LEU A 115 12.12 0.15 11.62
C LEU A 115 13.11 -0.87 12.21
N SER A 116 14.15 -0.39 12.89
CA SER A 116 15.15 -1.24 13.56
C SER A 116 14.53 -2.11 14.66
N ARG A 117 13.55 -1.58 15.38
CA ARG A 117 12.81 -2.34 16.38
C ARG A 117 11.97 -3.42 15.74
N LEU A 118 11.19 -3.08 14.70
CA LEU A 118 10.39 -4.05 13.96
C LEU A 118 11.25 -5.18 13.41
N GLN A 119 12.37 -4.84 12.77
CA GLN A 119 13.35 -5.81 12.26
C GLN A 119 13.87 -6.77 13.33
N LYS A 120 14.05 -6.28 14.56
CA LYS A 120 14.48 -7.12 15.68
C LYS A 120 13.34 -7.99 16.21
N GLU A 121 12.14 -7.45 16.34
CA GLU A 121 10.99 -8.15 16.92
C GLU A 121 10.51 -9.30 16.03
N ILE A 122 10.57 -9.16 14.71
CA ILE A 122 10.15 -10.24 13.80
C ILE A 122 10.99 -11.51 13.93
N LEU A 123 12.24 -11.42 14.40
CA LEU A 123 13.11 -12.59 14.58
C LEU A 123 12.58 -13.58 15.63
N THR A 124 11.58 -13.20 16.43
CA THR A 124 10.93 -14.07 17.41
C THR A 124 9.94 -15.02 16.74
N ASP A 125 9.22 -14.53 15.72
CA ASP A 125 8.07 -15.24 15.14
C ASP A 125 8.27 -15.62 13.67
N PHE A 126 9.28 -15.05 13.01
CA PHE A 126 9.57 -15.25 11.58
C PHE A 126 11.00 -15.74 11.36
N PRO A 127 11.28 -16.43 10.26
CA PRO A 127 12.65 -16.69 9.82
C PRO A 127 13.42 -15.37 9.63
N ALA A 128 14.74 -15.43 9.84
CA ALA A 128 15.57 -14.24 9.61
C ALA A 128 15.43 -13.72 8.17
N PRO A 129 15.05 -12.45 7.98
CA PRO A 129 14.93 -11.86 6.64
C PRO A 129 16.31 -11.77 5.97
N PRO A 130 16.36 -11.67 4.64
CA PRO A 130 17.59 -11.33 3.93
C PRO A 130 18.18 -10.02 4.49
N GLN A 131 19.51 -9.92 4.46
CA GLN A 131 20.15 -8.65 4.80
C GLN A 131 19.94 -7.67 3.64
N THR A 132 19.14 -6.65 3.90
CA THR A 132 18.82 -5.60 2.93
C THR A 132 18.89 -4.24 3.60
N ASP A 133 19.27 -3.24 2.84
CA ASP A 133 19.17 -1.84 3.28
C ASP A 133 17.77 -1.32 2.95
N VAL A 134 17.16 -0.65 3.93
CA VAL A 134 15.85 -0.01 3.76
C VAL A 134 16.00 1.48 3.99
N GLU A 135 15.73 2.26 2.96
CA GLU A 135 15.70 3.72 2.99
C GLU A 135 14.25 4.20 3.15
N ILE A 136 14.00 5.04 4.16
CA ILE A 136 12.72 5.73 4.29
C ILE A 136 12.78 7.03 3.52
N CYS A 137 11.86 7.20 2.60
CA CYS A 137 11.70 8.38 1.76
C CYS A 137 10.36 9.05 2.06
N HIS A 138 10.29 10.38 1.92
CA HIS A 138 9.04 11.11 2.09
C HIS A 138 8.43 11.48 0.75
N VAL A 139 7.10 11.38 0.67
CA VAL A 139 6.34 11.78 -0.51
C VAL A 139 6.41 13.29 -0.68
N ASP A 140 6.64 13.75 -1.91
CA ASP A 140 6.58 15.17 -2.22
C ASP A 140 5.18 15.73 -1.88
N PRO A 141 5.08 16.88 -1.17
CA PRO A 141 3.80 17.47 -0.78
C PRO A 141 2.81 17.66 -1.93
N ALA A 142 3.30 17.90 -3.15
CA ALA A 142 2.45 18.04 -4.35
C ALA A 142 1.72 16.74 -4.75
N LEU A 143 2.20 15.59 -4.27
CA LEU A 143 1.64 14.27 -4.55
C LEU A 143 0.84 13.69 -3.39
N SER A 144 0.93 14.31 -2.20
CA SER A 144 0.36 13.76 -0.96
C SER A 144 -1.14 13.49 -1.03
N GLU A 145 -1.91 14.30 -1.74
CA GLU A 145 -3.35 14.11 -1.92
C GLU A 145 -3.68 12.81 -2.66
N TYR A 146 -2.83 12.43 -3.61
CA TYR A 146 -3.08 11.36 -4.58
C TYR A 146 -2.47 10.01 -4.19
N LEU A 147 -1.57 9.98 -3.20
CA LEU A 147 -0.85 8.78 -2.82
C LEU A 147 -1.36 8.19 -1.50
N ALA A 148 -1.15 6.88 -1.33
CA ALA A 148 -1.44 6.15 -0.10
C ALA A 148 -0.66 6.72 1.11
N PRO A 149 -1.04 6.37 2.34
CA PRO A 149 -0.31 6.77 3.56
C PRO A 149 1.15 6.31 3.57
N ALA A 150 1.41 5.13 3.03
CA ALA A 150 2.75 4.66 2.69
C ALA A 150 2.67 3.65 1.56
N PHE A 151 3.82 3.35 0.96
CA PHE A 151 3.97 2.28 -0.02
C PHE A 151 5.43 1.86 -0.15
N TYR A 152 5.62 0.57 -0.40
CA TYR A 152 6.89 -0.01 -0.77
C TYR A 152 6.96 -0.17 -2.30
N ILE A 153 8.08 0.21 -2.89
CA ILE A 153 8.35 -0.06 -4.31
C ILE A 153 9.29 -1.25 -4.37
N THR A 154 8.80 -2.34 -4.97
CA THR A 154 9.58 -3.56 -5.14
C THR A 154 10.93 -3.26 -5.78
N ALA A 155 12.00 -3.70 -5.12
CA ALA A 155 13.35 -3.53 -5.61
C ALA A 155 13.54 -4.26 -6.96
N PRO A 156 14.43 -3.75 -7.83
CA PRO A 156 14.79 -4.44 -9.07
C PRO A 156 15.34 -5.84 -8.79
N ILE A 157 15.02 -6.81 -9.64
CA ILE A 157 15.44 -8.21 -9.47
C ILE A 157 16.96 -8.40 -9.47
N ASP A 158 17.69 -7.47 -10.08
CA ASP A 158 19.15 -7.43 -10.16
C ASP A 158 19.81 -6.61 -9.04
N ASP A 159 19.01 -5.93 -8.21
CA ASP A 159 19.47 -5.21 -7.01
C ASP A 159 18.43 -5.23 -5.91
N ILE A 160 18.23 -6.40 -5.29
CA ILE A 160 17.29 -6.60 -4.18
C ILE A 160 17.82 -6.10 -2.83
N SER A 161 19.07 -5.64 -2.79
CA SER A 161 19.70 -5.20 -1.54
C SER A 161 19.26 -3.82 -1.07
N HIS A 162 18.80 -2.97 -1.99
CA HIS A 162 18.39 -1.60 -1.70
C HIS A 162 16.87 -1.45 -1.85
N ASN A 163 16.20 -1.23 -0.74
CA ASN A 163 14.74 -1.12 -0.68
C ASN A 163 14.34 0.29 -0.25
N ARG A 164 13.15 0.73 -0.68
CA ARG A 164 12.62 2.05 -0.31
C ARG A 164 11.17 1.96 0.11
N ILE A 165 10.91 2.52 1.29
CA ILE A 165 9.55 2.76 1.79
C ILE A 165 9.27 4.24 1.66
N TYR A 166 8.18 4.60 1.01
CA TYR A 166 7.72 5.97 0.88
C TYR A 166 6.63 6.25 1.89
N ILE A 167 6.80 7.30 2.68
CA ILE A 167 5.86 7.75 3.71
C ILE A 167 5.20 9.05 3.26
N ASN A 168 3.89 9.10 3.37
CA ASN A 168 3.08 10.28 3.11
C ASN A 168 2.73 10.96 4.43
N ASP A 169 3.51 11.96 4.81
CA ASP A 169 3.38 12.66 6.10
C ASP A 169 2.00 13.29 6.30
N ALA A 170 1.36 13.73 5.22
CA ALA A 170 0.03 14.33 5.29
C ALA A 170 -1.09 13.35 5.69
N LYS A 171 -0.81 12.04 5.68
CA LYS A 171 -1.78 10.97 5.99
C LYS A 171 -1.39 10.12 7.20
N ASN A 172 -0.27 10.43 7.83
CA ASN A 172 0.23 9.74 9.03
C ASN A 172 0.20 10.72 10.21
N ASP A 173 -0.97 10.85 10.84
CA ASP A 173 -1.25 11.88 11.84
C ASP A 173 -1.03 11.43 13.29
N THR A 174 -0.77 10.15 13.53
CA THR A 174 -0.49 9.61 14.87
C THR A 174 0.69 8.65 14.88
N ASP A 175 1.43 8.62 15.99
CA ASP A 175 2.58 7.73 16.18
C ASP A 175 2.21 6.24 16.03
N ILE A 176 1.00 5.85 16.46
CA ILE A 176 0.49 4.48 16.31
C ILE A 176 0.26 4.14 14.85
N TYR A 177 -0.41 5.02 14.13
CA TYR A 177 -0.70 4.82 12.72
C TYR A 177 0.59 4.71 11.92
N TYR A 178 1.54 5.57 12.21
CA TYR A 178 2.86 5.57 11.60
C TYR A 178 3.62 4.26 11.86
N PHE A 179 3.64 3.79 13.12
CA PHE A 179 4.30 2.53 13.49
C PHE A 179 3.67 1.33 12.79
N THR A 180 2.33 1.25 12.76
CA THR A 180 1.63 0.15 12.07
C THR A 180 1.82 0.20 10.56
N THR A 181 1.90 1.39 9.99
CA THR A 181 2.21 1.58 8.57
C THR A 181 3.62 1.09 8.24
N LEU A 182 4.63 1.45 9.05
CA LEU A 182 5.99 0.94 8.89
C LEU A 182 6.08 -0.58 9.08
N ALA A 183 5.26 -1.16 9.96
CA ALA A 183 5.18 -2.61 10.11
C ALA A 183 4.59 -3.28 8.85
N HIS A 184 3.60 -2.64 8.23
CA HIS A 184 2.96 -3.15 7.01
C HIS A 184 3.87 -3.08 5.78
N GLU A 185 4.62 -1.99 5.61
CA GLU A 185 5.47 -1.77 4.43
C GLU A 185 6.90 -2.30 4.60
N GLY A 186 7.33 -2.56 5.84
CA GLY A 186 8.70 -2.91 6.16
C GLY A 186 8.84 -4.30 6.78
N TYR A 187 8.60 -4.45 8.06
CA TYR A 187 8.76 -5.69 8.81
C TYR A 187 7.56 -5.95 9.73
N PRO A 188 6.80 -7.08 9.54
CA PRO A 188 7.07 -8.22 8.63
C PRO A 188 6.49 -8.06 7.23
N GLY A 189 5.95 -6.91 6.89
CA GLY A 189 5.14 -6.60 5.72
C GLY A 189 5.67 -6.85 4.35
#